data_8caec639334ec2d5f1d80860a605a99c
#
_entry.id   8caec639334ec2d5f1d80860a605a99c
#
_cell.length_a   1.000
_cell.length_b   1.000
_cell.length_c   1.000
_cell.angle_alpha   90.00
_cell.angle_beta   90.00
_cell.angle_gamma   90.00
#
_symmetry.space_group_name_H-M   'P 1'
#
loop_
_entity.id
_entity.type
_entity.pdbx_description
1 polymer ?
#
loop_
_entity_poly.entity_id
_entity_poly.type
_entity_poly.pdbx_seq_one_letter_code
_entity_poly.pdbx_strand_id
1 'polypeptide(L)'
;MHDQSPISDPARIVDDYYASHYAAVHGSGCVGGAASLLHRRLERRRGPDDYFPVTVEVGAGRFEHYPLVRHRRDRYIATDIRIPGQHSHQRAIGSRTRPGDLEFVQTDAMHLALGDAVVDRLVASCLLIHLPDPWAAVKEWQRVCRPDGVIDMLVPCDPGMVSRAFRRLVSRPAARKRGVPAGVYELVNAIEHVSPFGRVITLARAAVDPGRRLDVDYFPIPVLPSWNLNAFAVLSIGPE
;
A
#
# COMPACT_ATOMS: atom_id res chain seq x y z
N MET A 1 26.58 24.02 -17.11
CA MET A 1 25.80 24.90 -16.21
C MET A 1 24.44 24.23 -16.04
N HIS A 2 24.23 23.52 -14.91
CA HIS A 2 22.91 22.99 -14.58
C HIS A 2 22.08 24.14 -14.05
N ASP A 3 21.00 24.45 -14.75
CA ASP A 3 19.97 25.36 -14.28
C ASP A 3 19.32 24.72 -13.03
N GLN A 4 19.77 25.15 -11.86
CA GLN A 4 19.12 24.88 -10.58
C GLN A 4 18.14 26.02 -10.31
N SER A 5 17.09 26.11 -11.11
CA SER A 5 15.93 26.89 -10.69
C SER A 5 15.45 26.32 -9.34
N PRO A 6 15.29 27.14 -8.30
CA PRO A 6 14.88 26.65 -7.00
C PRO A 6 13.54 25.92 -7.15
N ILE A 7 13.48 24.70 -6.62
CA ILE A 7 12.25 23.91 -6.53
C ILE A 7 11.27 24.72 -5.68
N SER A 8 10.37 25.41 -6.34
CA SER A 8 9.55 26.46 -5.72
C SER A 8 8.43 25.92 -4.83
N ASP A 9 8.00 24.66 -5.00
CA ASP A 9 6.95 24.03 -4.21
C ASP A 9 7.07 22.49 -4.25
N PRO A 10 7.55 21.84 -3.17
CA PRO A 10 7.64 20.39 -3.08
C PRO A 10 6.30 19.66 -3.26
N ALA A 11 5.20 20.22 -2.76
CA ALA A 11 3.88 19.60 -2.87
C ALA A 11 3.43 19.55 -4.34
N ARG A 12 3.65 20.61 -5.08
CA ARG A 12 3.34 20.68 -6.51
C ARG A 12 4.14 19.63 -7.32
N ILE A 13 5.40 19.41 -6.97
CA ILE A 13 6.23 18.39 -7.65
C ILE A 13 5.67 16.99 -7.42
N VAL A 14 5.21 16.69 -6.20
CA VAL A 14 4.55 15.44 -5.87
C VAL A 14 3.27 15.28 -6.69
N ASP A 15 2.41 16.29 -6.72
CA ASP A 15 1.16 16.25 -7.48
C ASP A 15 1.41 16.08 -8.99
N ASP A 16 2.37 16.79 -9.57
CA ASP A 16 2.76 16.67 -10.98
C ASP A 16 3.32 15.26 -11.29
N TYR A 17 4.09 14.68 -10.37
CA TYR A 17 4.61 13.32 -10.51
C TYR A 17 3.48 12.28 -10.52
N TYR A 18 2.54 12.37 -9.57
CA TYR A 18 1.39 11.46 -9.54
C TYR A 18 0.48 11.60 -10.75
N ALA A 19 0.24 12.83 -11.21
CA ALA A 19 -0.59 13.08 -12.39
C ALA A 19 0.02 12.58 -13.70
N SER A 20 1.34 12.73 -13.86
CA SER A 20 1.99 12.54 -15.18
C SER A 20 2.84 11.28 -15.29
N HIS A 21 3.48 10.85 -14.21
CA HIS A 21 4.55 9.84 -14.26
C HIS A 21 4.27 8.57 -13.45
N TYR A 22 3.56 8.66 -12.33
CA TYR A 22 3.36 7.53 -11.41
C TYR A 22 2.82 6.30 -12.12
N ALA A 23 1.77 6.48 -12.92
CA ALA A 23 1.15 5.39 -13.67
C ALA A 23 2.11 4.71 -14.66
N ALA A 24 2.93 5.50 -15.33
CA ALA A 24 3.89 4.99 -16.30
C ALA A 24 5.06 4.25 -15.62
N VAL A 25 5.50 4.71 -14.47
CA VAL A 25 6.61 4.11 -13.71
C VAL A 25 6.17 2.83 -13.00
N HIS A 26 5.03 2.84 -12.32
CA HIS A 26 4.57 1.76 -11.44
C HIS A 26 3.60 0.77 -12.11
N GLY A 27 2.89 1.19 -13.16
CA GLY A 27 1.87 0.36 -13.83
C GLY A 27 2.38 -0.59 -14.92
N SER A 28 3.67 -0.60 -15.26
CA SER A 28 4.17 -1.39 -16.40
C SER A 28 5.63 -1.83 -16.25
N GLY A 29 6.05 -2.81 -17.06
CA GLY A 29 7.41 -3.33 -17.08
C GLY A 29 7.81 -4.05 -15.80
N CYS A 30 9.11 -4.05 -15.47
CA CYS A 30 9.64 -4.76 -14.30
C CYS A 30 9.08 -4.23 -12.96
N VAL A 31 8.81 -2.93 -12.86
CA VAL A 31 8.25 -2.33 -11.63
C VAL A 31 6.81 -2.75 -11.44
N GLY A 32 5.97 -2.67 -12.49
CA GLY A 32 4.58 -3.12 -12.43
C GLY A 32 4.44 -4.62 -12.22
N GLY A 33 5.31 -5.42 -12.85
CA GLY A 33 5.38 -6.87 -12.62
C GLY A 33 5.73 -7.21 -11.17
N ALA A 34 6.70 -6.51 -10.58
CA ALA A 34 7.07 -6.66 -9.17
C ALA A 34 5.90 -6.28 -8.25
N ALA A 35 5.24 -5.15 -8.50
CA ALA A 35 4.08 -4.72 -7.73
C ALA A 35 2.96 -5.78 -7.75
N SER A 36 2.59 -6.29 -8.92
CA SER A 36 1.60 -7.35 -9.06
C SER A 36 1.98 -8.63 -8.30
N LEU A 37 3.26 -9.03 -8.32
CA LEU A 37 3.76 -10.17 -7.56
C LEU A 37 3.59 -9.96 -6.04
N LEU A 38 3.82 -8.74 -5.57
CA LEU A 38 3.71 -8.39 -4.15
C LEU A 38 2.25 -8.41 -3.69
N HIS A 39 1.31 -7.86 -4.46
CA HIS A 39 -0.12 -7.97 -4.15
C HIS A 39 -0.58 -9.44 -4.14
N ARG A 40 -0.11 -10.27 -5.08
CA ARG A 40 -0.36 -11.72 -5.05
C ARG A 40 0.24 -12.39 -3.83
N ARG A 41 1.38 -11.91 -3.33
CA ARG A 41 2.00 -12.44 -2.10
C ARG A 41 1.15 -12.10 -0.88
N LEU A 42 0.61 -10.89 -0.79
CA LEU A 42 -0.33 -10.48 0.24
C LEU A 42 -1.56 -11.39 0.26
N GLU A 43 -2.12 -11.71 -0.92
CA GLU A 43 -3.29 -12.58 -1.07
C GLU A 43 -3.02 -14.08 -0.82
N ARG A 44 -1.77 -14.53 -0.69
CA ARG A 44 -1.48 -15.97 -0.45
C ARG A 44 -2.03 -16.48 0.88
N ARG A 45 -2.20 -15.61 1.86
CA ARG A 45 -2.76 -15.96 3.16
C ARG A 45 -4.28 -16.15 3.13
N ARG A 46 -4.93 -15.71 2.03
CA ARG A 46 -6.39 -15.75 1.88
C ARG A 46 -6.75 -16.54 0.63
N GLY A 47 -7.48 -17.62 0.83
CA GLY A 47 -7.86 -18.53 -0.25
C GLY A 47 -9.26 -18.23 -0.81
N PRO A 48 -9.66 -18.91 -1.89
CA PRO A 48 -11.00 -18.77 -2.45
C PRO A 48 -12.12 -19.32 -1.54
N ASP A 49 -11.74 -20.14 -0.55
CA ASP A 49 -12.68 -20.72 0.43
C ASP A 49 -12.93 -19.79 1.61
N ASP A 50 -12.04 -18.81 1.85
CA ASP A 50 -12.26 -17.79 2.87
C ASP A 50 -13.42 -16.88 2.49
N TYR A 51 -14.15 -16.39 3.50
CA TYR A 51 -15.28 -15.48 3.32
C TYR A 51 -15.18 -14.32 4.28
N PHE A 52 -15.03 -13.12 3.73
CA PHE A 52 -14.98 -11.86 4.46
C PHE A 52 -16.10 -10.95 3.89
N PRO A 53 -17.30 -10.96 4.48
CA PRO A 53 -18.46 -10.20 3.98
C PRO A 53 -18.10 -8.77 3.61
N VAL A 54 -17.44 -8.04 4.50
CA VAL A 54 -17.01 -6.66 4.28
C VAL A 54 -15.48 -6.61 4.24
N THR A 55 -14.95 -6.34 3.05
CA THR A 55 -13.52 -6.12 2.84
C THR A 55 -13.26 -4.64 2.55
N VAL A 56 -12.30 -4.05 3.26
CA VAL A 56 -11.88 -2.65 3.07
C VAL A 56 -10.45 -2.60 2.60
N GLU A 57 -10.17 -1.87 1.53
CA GLU A 57 -8.82 -1.51 1.10
C GLU A 57 -8.53 -0.06 1.49
N VAL A 58 -7.50 0.16 2.31
CA VAL A 58 -7.08 1.50 2.74
C VAL A 58 -5.89 1.94 1.92
N GLY A 59 -5.97 3.14 1.32
CA GLY A 59 -4.99 3.62 0.36
C GLY A 59 -5.06 2.86 -0.96
N ALA A 60 -6.27 2.68 -1.50
CA ALA A 60 -6.52 1.88 -2.70
C ALA A 60 -5.88 2.45 -3.97
N GLY A 61 -5.54 3.74 -3.98
CA GLY A 61 -4.88 4.40 -5.09
C GLY A 61 -5.58 4.15 -6.42
N ARG A 62 -4.98 3.29 -7.24
CA ARG A 62 -5.48 2.94 -8.59
C ARG A 62 -6.20 1.60 -8.64
N PHE A 63 -6.56 1.02 -7.49
CA PHE A 63 -7.22 -0.30 -7.38
C PHE A 63 -6.38 -1.46 -7.92
N GLU A 64 -5.07 -1.39 -7.81
CA GLU A 64 -4.18 -2.43 -8.33
C GLU A 64 -4.31 -3.75 -7.55
N HIS A 65 -4.78 -3.68 -6.31
CA HIS A 65 -4.98 -4.85 -5.47
C HIS A 65 -6.33 -5.56 -5.72
N TYR A 66 -7.41 -4.80 -5.90
CA TYR A 66 -8.77 -5.33 -6.04
C TYR A 66 -8.90 -6.52 -7.02
N PRO A 67 -8.33 -6.50 -8.25
CA PRO A 67 -8.43 -7.62 -9.19
C PRO A 67 -7.72 -8.91 -8.74
N LEU A 68 -6.88 -8.82 -7.72
CA LEU A 68 -6.07 -9.93 -7.21
C LEU A 68 -6.68 -10.59 -5.97
N VAL A 69 -7.72 -10.00 -5.40
CA VAL A 69 -8.44 -10.53 -4.23
C VAL A 69 -9.07 -11.87 -4.58
N ARG A 70 -8.80 -12.89 -3.77
CA ARG A 70 -9.16 -14.29 -4.03
C ARG A 70 -10.34 -14.78 -3.23
N HIS A 71 -10.51 -14.32 -2.00
CA HIS A 71 -11.56 -14.74 -1.10
C HIS A 71 -12.94 -14.26 -1.54
N ARG A 72 -14.01 -14.90 -1.03
CA ARG A 72 -15.39 -14.48 -1.24
C ARG A 72 -15.72 -13.28 -0.37
N ARG A 73 -16.57 -12.39 -0.87
CA ARG A 73 -17.03 -11.18 -0.19
C ARG A 73 -18.37 -10.72 -0.73
N ASP A 74 -19.08 -9.93 0.04
CA ASP A 74 -20.34 -9.28 -0.38
C ASP A 74 -20.08 -7.84 -0.80
N ARG A 75 -19.18 -7.14 -0.08
CA ARG A 75 -18.84 -5.73 -0.32
C ARG A 75 -17.33 -5.55 -0.30
N TYR A 76 -16.85 -4.74 -1.23
CA TYR A 76 -15.47 -4.24 -1.23
C TYR A 76 -15.49 -2.72 -1.19
N ILE A 77 -14.96 -2.14 -0.13
CA ILE A 77 -14.90 -0.70 0.07
C ILE A 77 -13.45 -0.26 -0.13
N ALA A 78 -13.19 0.43 -1.23
CA ALA A 78 -11.90 1.04 -1.49
C ALA A 78 -11.88 2.44 -0.88
N THR A 79 -10.86 2.74 -0.10
CA THR A 79 -10.70 4.06 0.51
C THR A 79 -9.37 4.70 0.13
N ASP A 80 -9.37 6.01 -0.07
CA ASP A 80 -8.16 6.80 -0.29
C ASP A 80 -8.40 8.26 0.12
N ILE A 81 -7.33 8.99 0.39
CA ILE A 81 -7.41 10.43 0.69
C ILE A 81 -7.69 11.25 -0.58
N ARG A 82 -7.35 10.70 -1.74
CA ARG A 82 -7.60 11.30 -3.06
C ARG A 82 -8.50 10.38 -3.88
N ILE A 83 -9.59 10.91 -4.43
CA ILE A 83 -10.42 10.17 -5.38
C ILE A 83 -9.73 10.20 -6.76
N PRO A 84 -9.29 9.06 -7.29
CA PRO A 84 -8.88 9.00 -8.68
C PRO A 84 -10.10 9.33 -9.56
N GLY A 85 -9.92 10.14 -10.62
CA GLY A 85 -11.02 10.52 -11.50
C GLY A 85 -11.79 9.28 -12.02
N GLN A 86 -13.11 9.38 -12.15
CA GLN A 86 -14.01 8.26 -12.50
C GLN A 86 -13.57 7.42 -13.71
N HIS A 87 -12.88 8.02 -14.70
CA HIS A 87 -12.38 7.31 -15.87
C HIS A 87 -11.19 6.37 -15.59
N SER A 88 -10.43 6.59 -14.52
CA SER A 88 -9.37 5.66 -14.12
C SER A 88 -9.93 4.41 -13.43
N HIS A 89 -11.06 4.52 -12.73
CA HIS A 89 -11.78 3.41 -12.11
C HIS A 89 -12.27 2.39 -13.13
N GLN A 90 -12.98 2.85 -14.18
CA GLN A 90 -13.56 1.96 -15.19
C GLN A 90 -12.50 1.19 -15.99
N ARG A 91 -11.30 1.78 -16.20
CA ARG A 91 -10.19 1.09 -16.89
C ARG A 91 -9.46 0.08 -16.01
N ALA A 92 -9.33 0.35 -14.69
CA ALA A 92 -8.62 -0.52 -13.76
C ALA A 92 -9.45 -1.76 -13.39
N ILE A 93 -10.77 -1.63 -13.32
CA ILE A 93 -11.68 -2.67 -12.85
C ILE A 93 -11.98 -3.71 -13.93
N GLY A 94 -11.99 -3.33 -15.21
CA GLY A 94 -12.24 -4.25 -16.33
C GLY A 94 -13.60 -4.97 -16.24
N SER A 95 -13.84 -5.95 -17.12
CA SER A 95 -15.09 -6.71 -17.21
C SER A 95 -15.34 -7.74 -16.08
N ARG A 96 -14.49 -7.79 -15.05
CA ARG A 96 -14.58 -8.78 -13.96
C ARG A 96 -15.30 -8.29 -12.71
N THR A 97 -15.69 -7.02 -12.64
CA THR A 97 -16.41 -6.46 -11.49
C THR A 97 -17.89 -6.71 -11.67
N ARG A 98 -18.54 -7.30 -10.64
CA ARG A 98 -19.99 -7.30 -10.59
C ARG A 98 -20.46 -5.87 -10.28
N PRO A 99 -21.45 -5.33 -11.00
CA PRO A 99 -22.03 -4.05 -10.65
C PRO A 99 -22.52 -4.08 -9.19
N GLY A 100 -22.05 -3.14 -8.36
CA GLY A 100 -22.43 -3.02 -6.96
C GLY A 100 -21.47 -3.64 -5.94
N ASP A 101 -20.48 -4.43 -6.36
CA ASP A 101 -19.53 -5.07 -5.42
C ASP A 101 -18.46 -4.12 -4.89
N LEU A 102 -18.21 -3.00 -5.58
CA LEU A 102 -17.14 -2.04 -5.26
C LEU A 102 -17.72 -0.68 -4.92
N GLU A 103 -17.45 -0.24 -3.71
CA GLU A 103 -17.75 1.09 -3.23
C GLU A 103 -16.45 1.88 -3.08
N PHE A 104 -16.52 3.20 -3.26
CA PHE A 104 -15.39 4.09 -3.02
C PHE A 104 -15.74 5.14 -1.95
N VAL A 105 -14.87 5.28 -0.95
CA VAL A 105 -15.04 6.27 0.12
C VAL A 105 -13.76 7.11 0.24
N GLN A 106 -13.88 8.42 0.08
CA GLN A 106 -12.77 9.33 0.34
C GLN A 106 -12.64 9.55 1.85
N THR A 107 -11.48 9.17 2.41
CA THR A 107 -11.24 9.29 3.85
C THR A 107 -9.74 9.25 4.17
N ASP A 108 -9.37 9.79 5.32
CA ASP A 108 -8.02 9.67 5.87
C ASP A 108 -7.82 8.25 6.43
N ALA A 109 -6.68 7.64 6.13
CA ALA A 109 -6.31 6.31 6.62
C ALA A 109 -6.18 6.23 8.15
N MET A 110 -5.92 7.36 8.81
CA MET A 110 -5.82 7.46 10.27
C MET A 110 -7.17 7.81 10.94
N HIS A 111 -8.21 8.13 10.15
CA HIS A 111 -9.56 8.48 10.61
C HIS A 111 -10.59 8.00 9.58
N LEU A 112 -10.84 6.69 9.55
CA LEU A 112 -11.74 6.09 8.57
C LEU A 112 -13.20 6.49 8.83
N ALA A 113 -13.90 6.92 7.80
CA ALA A 113 -15.34 7.24 7.87
C ALA A 113 -16.19 5.96 7.94
N LEU A 114 -15.84 5.04 8.84
CA LEU A 114 -16.49 3.75 9.07
C LEU A 114 -16.81 3.57 10.56
N GLY A 115 -17.89 2.84 10.84
CA GLY A 115 -18.26 2.49 12.21
C GLY A 115 -17.30 1.48 12.85
N ASP A 116 -17.43 1.28 14.17
CA ASP A 116 -16.66 0.30 14.92
C ASP A 116 -17.08 -1.12 14.55
N ALA A 117 -16.12 -2.04 14.46
CA ALA A 117 -16.34 -3.47 14.28
C ALA A 117 -17.29 -3.84 13.12
N VAL A 118 -17.15 -3.17 11.96
CA VAL A 118 -17.96 -3.43 10.76
C VAL A 118 -17.21 -4.11 9.63
N VAL A 119 -15.88 -4.24 9.75
CA VAL A 119 -14.99 -4.77 8.71
C VAL A 119 -14.52 -6.17 9.08
N ASP A 120 -14.67 -7.13 8.17
CA ASP A 120 -14.17 -8.51 8.36
C ASP A 120 -12.71 -8.65 7.92
N ARG A 121 -12.32 -7.96 6.85
CA ARG A 121 -10.93 -7.90 6.37
C ARG A 121 -10.56 -6.48 5.97
N LEU A 122 -9.44 -5.98 6.50
CA LEU A 122 -8.82 -4.74 6.05
C LEU A 122 -7.50 -5.05 5.34
N VAL A 123 -7.27 -4.40 4.20
CA VAL A 123 -6.05 -4.53 3.40
C VAL A 123 -5.42 -3.16 3.23
N ALA A 124 -4.09 -3.07 3.40
CA ALA A 124 -3.33 -1.86 3.10
C ALA A 124 -2.01 -2.21 2.39
N SER A 125 -1.84 -1.73 1.17
CA SER A 125 -0.65 -2.03 0.36
C SER A 125 0.26 -0.81 0.25
N CYS A 126 1.48 -0.92 0.79
CA CYS A 126 2.52 0.12 0.74
C CYS A 126 2.10 1.48 1.33
N LEU A 127 1.08 1.52 2.18
CA LEU A 127 0.52 2.75 2.71
C LEU A 127 1.24 3.26 3.96
N LEU A 128 1.57 2.37 4.92
CA LEU A 128 2.10 2.77 6.24
C LEU A 128 3.38 3.60 6.17
N ILE A 129 4.19 3.45 5.13
CA ILE A 129 5.41 4.26 4.95
C ILE A 129 5.11 5.73 4.62
N HIS A 130 3.91 6.01 4.11
CA HIS A 130 3.44 7.36 3.76
C HIS A 130 2.72 8.05 4.93
N LEU A 131 2.37 7.32 5.99
CA LEU A 131 1.64 7.88 7.11
C LEU A 131 2.57 8.48 8.16
N PRO A 132 2.28 9.68 8.67
CA PRO A 132 3.08 10.31 9.71
C PRO A 132 2.98 9.59 11.06
N ASP A 133 1.84 8.92 11.32
CA ASP A 133 1.61 8.15 12.53
C ASP A 133 1.08 6.73 12.24
N PRO A 134 1.98 5.75 12.00
CA PRO A 134 1.61 4.36 11.82
C PRO A 134 0.90 3.72 13.02
N TRP A 135 1.17 4.20 14.24
CA TRP A 135 0.49 3.71 15.45
C TRP A 135 -0.99 4.10 15.44
N ALA A 136 -1.30 5.37 15.19
CA ALA A 136 -2.67 5.85 15.08
C ALA A 136 -3.44 5.14 13.96
N ALA A 137 -2.82 4.94 12.80
CA ALA A 137 -3.42 4.21 11.69
C ALA A 137 -3.79 2.77 12.07
N VAL A 138 -2.87 2.01 12.70
CA VAL A 138 -3.12 0.63 13.10
C VAL A 138 -4.20 0.56 14.20
N LYS A 139 -4.26 1.52 15.11
CA LYS A 139 -5.36 1.62 16.10
C LYS A 139 -6.70 1.85 15.43
N GLU A 140 -6.77 2.77 14.49
CA GLU A 140 -7.98 3.07 13.73
C GLU A 140 -8.45 1.85 12.92
N TRP A 141 -7.53 1.13 12.28
CA TRP A 141 -7.85 -0.07 11.52
C TRP A 141 -8.37 -1.19 12.41
N GLN A 142 -7.84 -1.33 13.64
CA GLN A 142 -8.39 -2.28 14.62
C GLN A 142 -9.76 -1.85 15.14
N ARG A 143 -10.03 -0.54 15.31
CA ARG A 143 -11.34 -0.02 15.69
C ARG A 143 -12.43 -0.43 14.69
N VAL A 144 -12.16 -0.25 13.39
CA VAL A 144 -13.16 -0.57 12.36
C VAL A 144 -13.28 -2.07 12.09
N CYS A 145 -12.22 -2.86 12.33
CA CYS A 145 -12.24 -4.31 12.19
C CYS A 145 -12.99 -4.97 13.33
N ARG A 146 -13.73 -6.03 13.01
CA ARG A 146 -14.35 -6.92 14.00
C ARG A 146 -13.28 -7.59 14.88
N PRO A 147 -13.61 -8.01 16.10
CA PRO A 147 -12.65 -8.71 16.96
C PRO A 147 -12.04 -9.98 16.32
N ASP A 148 -12.82 -10.69 15.51
CA ASP A 148 -12.43 -11.86 14.72
C ASP A 148 -11.95 -11.52 13.30
N GLY A 149 -12.01 -10.25 12.92
CA GLY A 149 -11.56 -9.75 11.62
C GLY A 149 -10.04 -9.70 11.49
N VAL A 150 -9.55 -9.54 10.28
CA VAL A 150 -8.12 -9.56 9.96
C VAL A 150 -7.66 -8.29 9.26
N ILE A 151 -6.42 -7.89 9.52
CA ILE A 151 -5.77 -6.74 8.88
C ILE A 151 -4.50 -7.24 8.21
N ASP A 152 -4.44 -7.17 6.87
CA ASP A 152 -3.30 -7.59 6.08
C ASP A 152 -2.61 -6.37 5.47
N MET A 153 -1.32 -6.20 5.75
CA MET A 153 -0.54 -5.04 5.33
C MET A 153 0.69 -5.48 4.54
N LEU A 154 0.92 -4.88 3.38
CA LEU A 154 2.17 -5.00 2.64
C LEU A 154 3.02 -3.76 2.92
N VAL A 155 4.24 -3.95 3.43
CA VAL A 155 5.12 -2.85 3.81
C VAL A 155 6.48 -3.01 3.15
N PRO A 156 6.95 -2.01 2.37
CA PRO A 156 8.33 -2.01 1.85
C PRO A 156 9.35 -1.95 2.98
N CYS A 157 10.40 -2.75 2.89
CA CYS A 157 11.52 -2.72 3.82
C CYS A 157 12.48 -1.55 3.50
N ASP A 158 11.95 -0.35 3.39
CA ASP A 158 12.71 0.86 3.07
C ASP A 158 13.18 1.56 4.37
N PRO A 159 14.44 1.99 4.46
CA PRO A 159 15.53 2.03 3.49
C PRO A 159 16.52 0.83 3.55
N GLY A 160 16.05 -0.40 3.61
CA GLY A 160 16.88 -1.60 3.62
C GLY A 160 17.82 -1.72 2.41
N MET A 161 18.84 -2.57 2.51
CA MET A 161 19.84 -2.76 1.45
C MET A 161 19.19 -3.22 0.13
N VAL A 162 18.31 -4.21 0.18
CA VAL A 162 17.61 -4.73 -1.01
C VAL A 162 16.72 -3.65 -1.62
N SER A 163 15.96 -2.91 -0.80
CA SER A 163 15.12 -1.80 -1.26
C SER A 163 15.95 -0.71 -1.96
N ARG A 164 17.08 -0.31 -1.37
CA ARG A 164 17.99 0.68 -1.98
C ARG A 164 18.62 0.18 -3.29
N ALA A 165 19.04 -1.09 -3.33
CA ALA A 165 19.59 -1.68 -4.54
C ALA A 165 18.53 -1.73 -5.67
N PHE A 166 17.32 -2.18 -5.37
CA PHE A 166 16.21 -2.22 -6.34
C PHE A 166 15.88 -0.81 -6.85
N ARG A 167 15.81 0.18 -5.97
CA ARG A 167 15.57 1.58 -6.33
C ARG A 167 16.66 2.09 -7.28
N ARG A 168 17.93 1.83 -6.95
CA ARG A 168 19.08 2.31 -7.75
C ARG A 168 19.17 1.61 -9.10
N LEU A 169 18.95 0.30 -9.16
CA LEU A 169 19.22 -0.52 -10.36
C LEU A 169 17.99 -0.69 -11.25
N VAL A 170 16.78 -0.59 -10.69
CA VAL A 170 15.54 -0.86 -11.43
C VAL A 170 14.63 0.38 -11.50
N SER A 171 14.17 0.89 -10.35
CA SER A 171 13.12 1.91 -10.35
C SER A 171 13.61 3.25 -10.91
N ARG A 172 14.79 3.71 -10.50
CA ARG A 172 15.38 4.97 -10.98
C ARG A 172 15.66 4.96 -12.49
N PRO A 173 16.31 3.93 -13.09
CA PRO A 173 16.42 3.83 -14.54
C PRO A 173 15.07 3.75 -15.26
N ALA A 174 14.10 3.04 -14.69
CA ALA A 174 12.76 2.96 -15.26
C ALA A 174 12.05 4.33 -15.27
N ALA A 175 12.16 5.10 -14.18
CA ALA A 175 11.62 6.45 -14.11
C ALA A 175 12.26 7.38 -15.16
N ARG A 176 13.59 7.36 -15.28
CA ARG A 176 14.31 8.15 -16.29
C ARG A 176 13.88 7.80 -17.72
N LYS A 177 13.75 6.52 -18.05
CA LYS A 177 13.27 6.06 -19.37
C LYS A 177 11.85 6.54 -19.68
N ARG A 178 11.06 6.90 -18.67
CA ARG A 178 9.69 7.43 -18.79
C ARG A 178 9.60 8.95 -18.67
N GLY A 179 10.75 9.63 -18.78
CA GLY A 179 10.79 11.09 -18.82
C GLY A 179 10.73 11.78 -17.47
N VAL A 180 10.86 11.05 -16.35
CA VAL A 180 10.95 11.69 -15.02
C VAL A 180 12.26 12.47 -14.93
N PRO A 181 12.23 13.77 -14.66
CA PRO A 181 13.42 14.60 -14.55
C PRO A 181 14.40 14.08 -13.48
N ALA A 182 15.68 14.36 -13.69
CA ALA A 182 16.72 13.96 -12.75
C ALA A 182 16.45 14.59 -11.36
N GLY A 183 16.53 13.77 -10.31
CA GLY A 183 16.29 14.21 -8.94
C GLY A 183 14.82 14.22 -8.50
N VAL A 184 13.86 14.33 -9.42
CA VAL A 184 12.42 14.34 -9.06
C VAL A 184 11.98 13.03 -8.44
N TYR A 185 12.42 11.90 -8.98
CA TYR A 185 12.10 10.57 -8.42
C TYR A 185 12.57 10.43 -6.97
N GLU A 186 13.80 10.87 -6.67
CA GLU A 186 14.38 10.83 -5.33
C GLU A 186 13.68 11.81 -4.38
N LEU A 187 13.36 12.99 -4.87
CA LEU A 187 12.67 14.01 -4.08
C LEU A 187 11.28 13.54 -3.69
N VAL A 188 10.50 12.99 -4.63
CA VAL A 188 9.17 12.43 -4.35
C VAL A 188 9.27 11.32 -3.31
N ASN A 189 10.22 10.37 -3.46
CA ASN A 189 10.40 9.33 -2.45
C ASN A 189 10.78 9.90 -1.07
N ALA A 190 11.60 10.94 -1.01
CA ALA A 190 11.99 11.56 0.25
C ALA A 190 10.84 12.29 0.95
N ILE A 191 9.95 12.89 0.18
CA ILE A 191 8.76 13.60 0.70
C ILE A 191 7.69 12.58 1.15
N GLU A 192 7.44 11.57 0.34
CA GLU A 192 6.32 10.64 0.54
C GLU A 192 6.64 9.53 1.55
N HIS A 193 7.90 9.06 1.65
CA HIS A 193 8.28 8.00 2.59
C HIS A 193 8.66 8.57 3.96
N VAL A 194 7.68 9.06 4.70
CA VAL A 194 7.87 9.73 6.00
C VAL A 194 8.13 8.77 7.14
N SER A 195 7.73 7.51 7.01
CA SER A 195 7.89 6.47 8.04
C SER A 195 8.72 5.29 7.53
N PRO A 196 10.02 5.21 7.88
CA PRO A 196 10.86 4.08 7.50
C PRO A 196 10.39 2.78 8.15
N PHE A 197 10.69 1.62 7.53
CA PHE A 197 10.23 0.29 7.97
C PHE A 197 10.47 0.02 9.46
N GLY A 198 11.64 0.39 9.99
CA GLY A 198 11.95 0.20 11.41
C GLY A 198 10.97 0.93 12.35
N ARG A 199 10.56 2.15 11.96
CA ARG A 199 9.52 2.89 12.69
C ARG A 199 8.16 2.25 12.53
N VAL A 200 7.77 1.88 11.30
CA VAL A 200 6.49 1.22 11.02
C VAL A 200 6.32 -0.05 11.84
N ILE A 201 7.28 -0.97 11.80
CA ILE A 201 7.16 -2.27 12.49
C ILE A 201 7.14 -2.11 14.02
N THR A 202 7.90 -1.17 14.56
CA THR A 202 7.92 -0.90 16.01
C THR A 202 6.58 -0.34 16.47
N LEU A 203 6.04 0.66 15.77
CA LEU A 203 4.78 1.29 16.12
C LEU A 203 3.59 0.36 15.86
N ALA A 204 3.60 -0.42 14.77
CA ALA A 204 2.57 -1.41 14.50
C ALA A 204 2.50 -2.48 15.60
N ARG A 205 3.66 -3.00 16.06
CA ARG A 205 3.72 -3.96 17.19
C ARG A 205 3.16 -3.36 18.48
N ALA A 206 3.52 -2.12 18.79
CA ALA A 206 3.04 -1.42 19.99
C ALA A 206 1.54 -1.08 19.91
N ALA A 207 0.98 -0.99 18.72
CA ALA A 207 -0.43 -0.67 18.50
C ALA A 207 -1.36 -1.89 18.58
N VAL A 208 -0.86 -3.12 18.53
CA VAL A 208 -1.70 -4.34 18.57
C VAL A 208 -2.48 -4.41 19.88
N ASP A 209 -3.79 -4.62 19.76
CA ASP A 209 -4.68 -4.72 20.91
C ASP A 209 -4.52 -6.07 21.63
N PRO A 210 -4.80 -6.13 22.96
CA PRO A 210 -4.86 -7.39 23.68
C PRO A 210 -5.81 -8.41 23.03
N GLY A 211 -5.42 -9.69 22.96
CA GLY A 211 -6.17 -10.75 22.30
C GLY A 211 -6.00 -10.78 20.78
N ARG A 212 -5.09 -9.95 20.23
CA ARG A 212 -4.70 -10.01 18.81
C ARG A 212 -3.21 -10.28 18.66
N ARG A 213 -2.84 -10.89 17.54
CA ARG A 213 -1.46 -11.24 17.21
C ARG A 213 -1.02 -10.56 15.92
N LEU A 214 0.22 -10.07 15.90
CA LEU A 214 0.89 -9.59 14.70
C LEU A 214 1.88 -10.64 14.18
N ASP A 215 1.59 -11.19 13.02
CA ASP A 215 2.52 -12.03 12.24
C ASP A 215 3.27 -11.19 11.22
N VAL A 216 4.55 -11.52 11.00
CA VAL A 216 5.42 -10.82 10.05
C VAL A 216 6.12 -11.82 9.13
N ASP A 217 5.84 -11.76 7.83
CA ASP A 217 6.48 -12.56 6.81
C ASP A 217 7.33 -11.70 5.90
N TYR A 218 8.62 -11.96 5.85
CA TYR A 218 9.55 -11.27 4.98
C TYR A 218 9.61 -11.89 3.57
N PHE A 219 9.87 -11.05 2.56
CA PHE A 219 10.00 -11.46 1.17
C PHE A 219 11.12 -10.69 0.47
N PRO A 220 11.99 -11.33 -0.37
CA PRO A 220 11.86 -12.69 -0.92
C PRO A 220 12.48 -13.80 -0.05
N ILE A 221 13.21 -13.49 1.02
CA ILE A 221 14.00 -14.48 1.79
C ILE A 221 13.38 -14.66 3.21
N PRO A 222 12.30 -15.43 3.35
CA PRO A 222 11.60 -15.58 4.63
C PRO A 222 12.42 -16.26 5.72
N VAL A 223 13.39 -17.12 5.35
CA VAL A 223 14.29 -17.82 6.28
C VAL A 223 15.31 -16.89 6.94
N LEU A 224 15.52 -15.70 6.40
CA LEU A 224 16.35 -14.65 6.96
C LEU A 224 15.46 -13.43 7.27
N PRO A 225 14.80 -13.40 8.45
CA PRO A 225 13.80 -12.39 8.79
C PRO A 225 14.44 -11.04 9.13
N SER A 226 15.18 -10.49 8.17
CA SER A 226 15.84 -9.19 8.26
C SER A 226 15.30 -8.24 7.21
N TRP A 227 14.82 -7.08 7.63
CA TRP A 227 14.37 -6.04 6.71
C TRP A 227 15.47 -5.50 5.78
N ASN A 228 16.76 -5.64 6.15
CA ASN A 228 17.87 -5.28 5.27
C ASN A 228 18.06 -6.25 4.10
N LEU A 229 17.72 -7.54 4.30
CA LEU A 229 17.90 -8.61 3.32
C LEU A 229 16.62 -8.91 2.55
N ASN A 230 15.53 -8.25 2.88
CA ASN A 230 14.25 -8.40 2.22
C ASN A 230 13.79 -7.07 1.61
N ALA A 231 12.96 -7.17 0.57
CA ALA A 231 12.40 -6.02 -0.12
C ALA A 231 11.10 -5.55 0.55
N PHE A 232 10.31 -6.50 1.07
CA PHE A 232 8.99 -6.26 1.64
C PHE A 232 8.72 -7.18 2.81
N ALA A 233 7.79 -6.78 3.66
CA ALA A 233 7.16 -7.62 4.67
C ALA A 233 5.64 -7.59 4.50
N VAL A 234 5.00 -8.75 4.73
CA VAL A 234 3.56 -8.85 4.94
C VAL A 234 3.34 -8.94 6.44
N LEU A 235 2.62 -7.95 6.96
CA LEU A 235 2.18 -7.88 8.35
C LEU A 235 0.71 -8.29 8.40
N SER A 236 0.34 -9.17 9.31
CA SER A 236 -1.03 -9.62 9.46
C SER A 236 -1.44 -9.57 10.93
N ILE A 237 -2.47 -8.79 11.25
CA ILE A 237 -3.08 -8.74 12.58
C ILE A 237 -4.38 -9.53 12.53
N GLY A 238 -4.51 -10.50 13.44
CA GLY A 238 -5.70 -11.33 13.58
C GLY A 238 -5.93 -11.72 15.03
N PRO A 239 -6.98 -12.47 15.34
CA PRO A 239 -7.18 -13.05 16.67
C PRO A 239 -6.02 -13.97 17.06
N GLU A 240 -5.76 -14.10 18.37
CA GLU A 240 -4.77 -15.03 18.92
C GLU A 240 -5.14 -16.50 18.68
#